data_e6fb8bda8cdb65efbd15da338c2a0166
#
_entry.id   e6fb8bda8cdb65efbd15da338c2a0166
#
_cell.length_a   1.000
_cell.length_b   1.000
_cell.length_c   1.000
_cell.angle_alpha   90.00
_cell.angle_beta   90.00
_cell.angle_gamma   90.00
#
_symmetry.space_group_name_H-M   'P 1'
#
loop_
_entity.id
_entity.type
_entity.pdbx_description
1 polymer ?
#
loop_
_entity_poly.entity_id
_entity_poly.type
_entity_poly.pdbx_seq_one_letter_code
_entity_poly.pdbx_strand_id
1 'polypeptide(L)'
;MLYAAIREFTPMIGKDAVLEDRILRTSNIIEKYGAVSRVGKVIGGHRSGDYELYNWYETVAAGAAAMEGYSNDPDFKKIFEERALTPVAEMRGPWLGRMLYNSGKNDPRKIVLARDYHMPRKNIAKAMELVPGLQEVCDENDVELGVGVPVIASDHEMMRILYRFKDLKHWGSATDAVIANPNFSELVDAANELGTLK
;
A
#
# COMPACT_ATOMS: atom_id res chain seq x y z
N MET A 1 -0.58 -9.10 -13.93
CA MET A 1 -0.64 -7.67 -13.49
C MET A 1 -1.32 -7.68 -12.13
N LEU A 2 -1.00 -6.80 -11.21
CA LEU A 2 -1.51 -6.89 -9.83
C LEU A 2 -2.27 -5.60 -9.48
N TYR A 3 -3.44 -5.74 -8.87
CA TYR A 3 -4.28 -4.63 -8.43
C TYR A 3 -4.49 -4.71 -6.92
N ALA A 4 -4.52 -3.56 -6.26
CA ALA A 4 -4.79 -3.46 -4.82
C ALA A 4 -6.03 -2.60 -4.57
N ALA A 5 -7.01 -3.15 -3.88
CA ALA A 5 -8.05 -2.35 -3.23
C ALA A 5 -7.58 -1.99 -1.82
N ILE A 6 -7.51 -0.69 -1.53
CA ILE A 6 -6.91 -0.16 -0.29
C ILE A 6 -8.00 0.55 0.52
N ARG A 7 -8.16 0.15 1.77
CA ARG A 7 -9.01 0.84 2.76
C ARG A 7 -8.14 1.41 3.85
N GLU A 8 -8.44 2.62 4.24
CA GLU A 8 -7.75 3.35 5.31
C GLU A 8 -8.71 3.58 6.47
N PHE A 9 -8.18 3.46 7.68
CA PHE A 9 -8.96 3.63 8.90
C PHE A 9 -8.21 4.51 9.89
N THR A 10 -8.85 5.59 10.33
CA THR A 10 -8.34 6.42 11.42
C THR A 10 -9.10 6.05 12.68
N PRO A 11 -8.45 5.41 13.68
CA PRO A 11 -9.12 4.97 14.90
C PRO A 11 -9.62 6.15 15.73
N MET A 12 -10.78 5.98 16.36
CA MET A 12 -11.19 6.86 17.46
C MET A 12 -10.34 6.59 18.71
N ILE A 13 -10.10 7.61 19.51
CA ILE A 13 -9.28 7.50 20.74
C ILE A 13 -9.79 6.35 21.63
N GLY A 14 -8.88 5.45 21.99
CA GLY A 14 -9.17 4.28 22.84
C GLY A 14 -9.94 3.15 22.15
N LYS A 15 -10.06 3.17 20.81
CA LYS A 15 -10.79 2.15 20.05
C LYS A 15 -9.89 1.26 19.17
N ASP A 16 -8.57 1.38 19.27
CA ASP A 16 -7.60 0.65 18.46
C ASP A 16 -7.85 -0.85 18.45
N ALA A 17 -7.96 -1.51 19.61
CA ALA A 17 -8.10 -2.95 19.70
C ALA A 17 -9.40 -3.47 19.04
N VAL A 18 -10.51 -2.75 19.19
CA VAL A 18 -11.78 -3.13 18.55
C VAL A 18 -11.72 -2.92 17.05
N LEU A 19 -11.04 -1.85 16.60
CA LEU A 19 -10.84 -1.59 15.19
C LEU A 19 -9.97 -2.67 14.55
N GLU A 20 -8.85 -3.01 15.18
CA GLU A 20 -7.92 -4.04 14.69
C GLU A 20 -8.62 -5.39 14.55
N ASP A 21 -9.38 -5.83 15.55
CA ASP A 21 -10.21 -7.05 15.45
C ASP A 21 -11.15 -7.01 14.26
N ARG A 22 -11.87 -5.90 14.05
CA ARG A 22 -12.79 -5.75 12.92
C ARG A 22 -12.09 -5.78 11.57
N ILE A 23 -10.91 -5.13 11.46
CA ILE A 23 -10.12 -5.15 10.22
C ILE A 23 -9.63 -6.57 9.92
N LEU A 24 -9.13 -7.29 10.92
CA LEU A 24 -8.66 -8.67 10.76
C LEU A 24 -9.80 -9.62 10.35
N ARG A 25 -10.98 -9.50 10.97
CA ARG A 25 -12.17 -10.27 10.56
C ARG A 25 -12.58 -9.93 9.13
N THR A 26 -12.57 -8.64 8.76
CA THR A 26 -12.85 -8.17 7.40
C THR A 26 -11.85 -8.77 6.40
N SER A 27 -10.56 -8.73 6.72
CA SER A 27 -9.48 -9.33 5.92
C SER A 27 -9.74 -10.81 5.65
N ASN A 28 -10.01 -11.59 6.72
CA ASN A 28 -10.26 -13.02 6.64
C ASN A 28 -11.50 -13.36 5.78
N ILE A 29 -12.54 -12.52 5.84
CA ILE A 29 -13.73 -12.72 5.00
C ILE A 29 -13.38 -12.46 3.53
N ILE A 30 -12.69 -11.36 3.23
CA ILE A 30 -12.34 -10.99 1.85
C ILE A 30 -11.41 -12.05 1.22
N GLU A 31 -10.52 -12.66 2.00
CA GLU A 31 -9.66 -13.76 1.53
C GLU A 31 -10.43 -15.01 1.08
N LYS A 32 -11.57 -15.33 1.68
CA LYS A 32 -12.45 -16.43 1.22
C LYS A 32 -12.93 -16.22 -0.23
N TYR A 33 -12.91 -14.98 -0.72
CA TYR A 33 -13.33 -14.59 -2.07
C TYR A 33 -12.16 -14.33 -3.02
N GLY A 34 -10.97 -14.87 -2.71
CA GLY A 34 -9.82 -14.92 -3.62
C GLY A 34 -8.88 -13.73 -3.55
N ALA A 35 -9.00 -12.85 -2.58
CA ALA A 35 -8.01 -11.83 -2.31
C ALA A 35 -6.79 -12.39 -1.57
N VAL A 36 -5.63 -11.76 -1.78
CA VAL A 36 -4.50 -11.84 -0.84
C VAL A 36 -4.51 -10.56 -0.02
N SER A 37 -4.84 -10.67 1.27
CA SER A 37 -4.99 -9.50 2.14
C SER A 37 -3.73 -9.21 2.96
N ARG A 38 -3.52 -7.95 3.29
CA ARG A 38 -2.49 -7.48 4.22
C ARG A 38 -3.07 -6.35 5.06
N VAL A 39 -2.90 -6.44 6.36
CA VAL A 39 -3.24 -5.38 7.32
C VAL A 39 -1.94 -4.75 7.80
N GLY A 40 -1.85 -3.43 7.73
CA GLY A 40 -0.74 -2.65 8.23
C GLY A 40 -1.21 -1.60 9.24
N LYS A 41 -0.38 -1.32 10.25
CA LYS A 41 -0.51 -0.14 11.11
C LYS A 41 0.54 0.88 10.71
N VAL A 42 0.13 2.11 10.48
CA VAL A 42 1.03 3.23 10.16
C VAL A 42 1.77 3.65 11.43
N ILE A 43 3.08 3.47 11.46
CA ILE A 43 3.93 3.73 12.63
C ILE A 43 4.72 5.04 12.55
N GLY A 44 4.67 5.73 11.40
CA GLY A 44 5.38 6.99 11.17
C GLY A 44 4.75 7.84 10.08
N GLY A 45 5.09 9.13 10.03
CA GLY A 45 4.53 10.09 9.09
C GLY A 45 3.21 10.72 9.58
N HIS A 46 2.60 11.52 8.72
CA HIS A 46 1.41 12.32 9.06
C HIS A 46 0.16 11.50 9.41
N ARG A 47 0.13 10.21 9.03
CA ARG A 47 -0.97 9.29 9.31
C ARG A 47 -0.63 8.25 10.40
N SER A 48 0.37 8.55 11.23
CA SER A 48 0.77 7.66 12.32
C SER A 48 -0.41 7.34 13.23
N GLY A 49 -0.63 6.04 13.48
CA GLY A 49 -1.78 5.50 14.22
C GLY A 49 -2.91 4.94 13.35
N ASP A 50 -2.98 5.32 12.06
CA ASP A 50 -3.94 4.76 11.11
C ASP A 50 -3.67 3.28 10.84
N TYR A 51 -4.70 2.60 10.31
CA TYR A 51 -4.59 1.25 9.77
C TYR A 51 -4.89 1.26 8.27
N GLU A 52 -4.26 0.34 7.56
CA GLU A 52 -4.49 0.10 6.13
C GLU A 52 -4.80 -1.36 5.88
N LEU A 53 -5.84 -1.64 5.09
CA LEU A 53 -6.17 -2.97 4.59
C LEU A 53 -5.98 -2.98 3.09
N TYR A 54 -5.02 -3.76 2.63
CA TYR A 54 -4.75 -4.04 1.23
C TYR A 54 -5.36 -5.38 0.85
N ASN A 55 -6.11 -5.41 -0.25
CA ASN A 55 -6.64 -6.63 -0.85
C ASN A 55 -6.14 -6.71 -2.29
N TRP A 56 -5.28 -7.69 -2.56
CA TRP A 56 -4.61 -7.87 -3.84
C TRP A 56 -5.36 -8.84 -4.73
N TYR A 57 -5.44 -8.51 -6.03
CA TYR A 57 -6.09 -9.31 -7.07
C TYR A 57 -5.26 -9.32 -8.34
N GLU A 58 -5.33 -10.40 -9.10
CA GLU A 58 -4.61 -10.53 -10.38
C GLU A 58 -5.23 -9.65 -11.48
N THR A 59 -6.57 -9.44 -11.44
CA THR A 59 -7.32 -8.64 -12.40
C THR A 59 -8.37 -7.79 -11.71
N VAL A 60 -8.82 -6.73 -12.38
CA VAL A 60 -9.96 -5.91 -11.90
C VAL A 60 -11.24 -6.75 -11.84
N ALA A 61 -11.43 -7.67 -12.82
CA ALA A 61 -12.58 -8.56 -12.84
C ALA A 61 -12.62 -9.50 -11.62
N ALA A 62 -11.46 -10.07 -11.21
CA ALA A 62 -11.38 -10.87 -10.00
C ALA A 62 -11.71 -10.05 -8.75
N GLY A 63 -11.22 -8.81 -8.67
CA GLY A 63 -11.55 -7.90 -7.57
C GLY A 63 -13.04 -7.54 -7.51
N ALA A 64 -13.68 -7.32 -8.67
CA ALA A 64 -15.10 -7.05 -8.76
C ALA A 64 -15.96 -8.26 -8.33
N ALA A 65 -15.62 -9.45 -8.81
CA ALA A 65 -16.29 -10.69 -8.41
C ALA A 65 -16.14 -10.97 -6.89
N ALA A 66 -14.94 -10.77 -6.36
CA ALA A 66 -14.71 -10.87 -4.92
C ALA A 66 -15.56 -9.87 -4.13
N MET A 67 -15.64 -8.62 -4.59
CA MET A 67 -16.44 -7.57 -3.96
C MET A 67 -17.94 -7.92 -3.95
N GLU A 68 -18.47 -8.44 -5.04
CA GLU A 68 -19.85 -8.92 -5.12
C GLU A 68 -20.07 -10.07 -4.14
N GLY A 69 -19.14 -11.03 -4.07
CA GLY A 69 -19.22 -12.18 -3.16
C GLY A 69 -19.21 -11.77 -1.69
N TYR A 70 -18.16 -11.08 -1.23
CA TYR A 70 -18.06 -10.73 0.19
C TYR A 70 -19.12 -9.71 0.65
N SER A 71 -19.61 -8.85 -0.24
CA SER A 71 -20.70 -7.92 0.11
C SER A 71 -22.01 -8.64 0.47
N ASN A 72 -22.17 -9.86 0.00
CA ASN A 72 -23.30 -10.72 0.32
C ASN A 72 -23.06 -11.69 1.48
N ASP A 73 -21.80 -11.80 1.96
CA ASP A 73 -21.42 -12.65 3.08
C ASP A 73 -22.11 -12.19 4.38
N PRO A 74 -22.79 -13.09 5.12
CA PRO A 74 -23.48 -12.74 6.36
C PRO A 74 -22.54 -12.18 7.45
N ASP A 75 -21.32 -12.71 7.56
CA ASP A 75 -20.34 -12.24 8.54
C ASP A 75 -19.83 -10.84 8.18
N PHE A 76 -19.71 -10.53 6.88
CA PHE A 76 -19.36 -9.20 6.43
C PHE A 76 -20.46 -8.18 6.75
N LYS A 77 -21.73 -8.53 6.50
CA LYS A 77 -22.89 -7.70 6.86
C LYS A 77 -22.94 -7.42 8.36
N LYS A 78 -22.67 -8.44 9.19
CA LYS A 78 -22.60 -8.29 10.63
C LYS A 78 -21.54 -7.28 11.08
N ILE A 79 -20.37 -7.25 10.45
CA ILE A 79 -19.34 -6.24 10.74
C ILE A 79 -19.85 -4.83 10.44
N PHE A 80 -20.62 -4.64 9.37
CA PHE A 80 -21.25 -3.35 9.05
C PHE A 80 -22.32 -2.95 10.08
N GLU A 81 -23.11 -3.89 10.57
CA GLU A 81 -24.07 -3.66 11.66
C GLU A 81 -23.35 -3.25 12.96
N GLU A 82 -22.30 -4.00 13.33
CA GLU A 82 -21.45 -3.65 14.48
C GLU A 82 -20.85 -2.24 14.34
N ARG A 83 -20.44 -1.86 13.12
CA ARG A 83 -19.91 -0.52 12.83
C ARG A 83 -20.98 0.56 13.00
N ALA A 84 -22.19 0.31 12.54
CA ALA A 84 -23.30 1.25 12.67
C ALA A 84 -23.71 1.45 14.15
N LEU A 85 -23.74 0.37 14.95
CA LEU A 85 -24.10 0.41 16.37
C LEU A 85 -22.98 1.01 17.24
N THR A 86 -21.73 0.72 16.88
CA THR A 86 -20.57 1.16 17.68
C THR A 86 -19.48 1.64 16.72
N PRO A 87 -19.51 2.91 16.29
CA PRO A 87 -18.43 3.49 15.50
C PRO A 87 -17.09 3.47 16.27
N VAL A 88 -16.02 3.08 15.62
CA VAL A 88 -14.67 2.97 16.21
C VAL A 88 -13.59 3.64 15.37
N ALA A 89 -13.92 4.00 14.13
CA ALA A 89 -12.99 4.64 13.21
C ALA A 89 -13.71 5.41 12.09
N GLU A 90 -13.03 6.38 11.54
CA GLU A 90 -13.31 6.91 10.21
C GLU A 90 -12.69 5.98 9.18
N MET A 91 -13.44 5.63 8.11
CA MET A 91 -12.95 4.78 7.03
C MET A 91 -12.98 5.53 5.70
N ARG A 92 -11.90 5.42 4.95
CA ARG A 92 -11.78 5.95 3.58
C ARG A 92 -11.48 4.81 2.58
N GLY A 93 -11.90 5.02 1.35
CA GLY A 93 -11.76 4.01 0.28
C GLY A 93 -12.98 3.08 0.15
N PRO A 94 -12.88 1.95 -0.57
CA PRO A 94 -11.62 1.47 -1.14
C PRO A 94 -11.12 2.30 -2.33
N TRP A 95 -9.83 2.59 -2.31
CA TRP A 95 -9.11 3.07 -3.48
C TRP A 95 -8.66 1.86 -4.31
N LEU A 96 -8.57 1.99 -5.62
CA LEU A 96 -8.01 0.94 -6.47
C LEU A 96 -6.73 1.44 -7.11
N GLY A 97 -5.62 0.74 -6.85
CA GLY A 97 -4.34 0.95 -7.48
C GLY A 97 -3.92 -0.21 -8.39
N ARG A 98 -3.07 0.07 -9.37
CA ARG A 98 -2.44 -0.91 -10.24
C ARG A 98 -0.93 -0.87 -10.05
N MET A 99 -0.30 -2.04 -9.84
CA MET A 99 1.15 -2.16 -9.83
C MET A 99 1.69 -2.10 -11.26
N LEU A 100 2.63 -1.19 -11.49
CA LEU A 100 3.42 -1.11 -12.72
C LEU A 100 4.69 -1.94 -12.61
N TYR A 101 5.25 -2.02 -11.40
CA TYR A 101 6.43 -2.81 -11.08
C TYR A 101 6.31 -3.44 -9.70
N ASN A 102 6.86 -4.64 -9.53
CA ASN A 102 6.93 -5.32 -8.24
C ASN A 102 8.07 -6.35 -8.28
N SER A 103 9.11 -6.13 -7.47
CA SER A 103 10.25 -7.04 -7.34
C SER A 103 10.07 -8.11 -6.27
N GLY A 104 8.94 -8.12 -5.56
CA GLY A 104 8.69 -8.99 -4.40
C GLY A 104 8.85 -10.48 -4.73
N LYS A 105 9.64 -11.18 -3.92
CA LYS A 105 9.99 -12.60 -4.05
C LYS A 105 9.12 -13.51 -3.18
N ASN A 106 7.88 -13.14 -2.85
CA ASN A 106 6.99 -13.89 -1.95
C ASN A 106 7.49 -14.04 -0.49
N ASP A 107 8.57 -13.37 -0.11
CA ASP A 107 9.03 -13.35 1.27
C ASP A 107 8.26 -12.28 2.06
N PRO A 108 7.60 -12.62 3.19
CA PRO A 108 6.80 -11.66 3.93
C PRO A 108 7.68 -10.56 4.54
N ARG A 109 7.58 -9.38 3.97
CA ARG A 109 8.23 -8.17 4.49
C ARG A 109 7.32 -7.49 5.51
N LYS A 110 7.85 -7.23 6.72
CA LYS A 110 7.05 -6.70 7.84
C LYS A 110 6.93 -5.19 7.83
N ILE A 111 7.90 -4.48 7.23
CA ILE A 111 7.94 -3.03 7.19
C ILE A 111 7.83 -2.56 5.76
N VAL A 112 6.94 -1.59 5.54
CA VAL A 112 6.74 -0.95 4.25
C VAL A 112 6.90 0.55 4.43
N LEU A 113 7.81 1.16 3.68
CA LEU A 113 7.90 2.60 3.49
C LEU A 113 7.18 2.93 2.18
N ALA A 114 6.11 3.72 2.25
CA ALA A 114 5.42 4.25 1.09
C ALA A 114 5.85 5.71 0.86
N ARG A 115 6.22 6.04 -0.37
CA ARG A 115 6.47 7.41 -0.82
C ARG A 115 5.50 7.76 -1.93
N ASP A 116 4.69 8.76 -1.71
CA ASP A 116 3.72 9.26 -2.67
C ASP A 116 4.27 10.49 -3.39
N TYR A 117 4.27 10.42 -4.71
CA TYR A 117 4.66 11.53 -5.57
C TYR A 117 3.42 12.07 -6.28
N HIS A 118 3.25 13.39 -6.28
CA HIS A 118 2.45 14.00 -7.33
C HIS A 118 3.21 13.83 -8.64
N MET A 119 2.65 13.01 -9.53
CA MET A 119 3.27 12.60 -10.78
C MET A 119 2.30 12.85 -11.93
N PRO A 120 2.48 13.92 -12.71
CA PRO A 120 1.65 14.14 -13.88
C PRO A 120 1.61 12.91 -14.79
N ARG A 121 0.44 12.50 -15.23
CA ARG A 121 0.25 11.24 -15.98
C ARG A 121 1.17 11.11 -17.20
N LYS A 122 1.47 12.23 -17.87
CA LYS A 122 2.41 12.28 -19.00
C LYS A 122 3.85 11.89 -18.65
N ASN A 123 4.22 12.04 -17.36
CA ASN A 123 5.57 11.76 -16.87
C ASN A 123 5.75 10.31 -16.35
N ILE A 124 4.64 9.56 -16.15
CA ILE A 124 4.70 8.20 -15.57
C ILE A 124 5.61 7.27 -16.37
N ALA A 125 5.50 7.29 -17.71
CA ALA A 125 6.35 6.43 -18.55
C ALA A 125 7.84 6.75 -18.35
N LYS A 126 8.20 8.04 -18.33
CA LYS A 126 9.58 8.48 -18.10
C LYS A 126 10.06 8.18 -16.67
N ALA A 127 9.18 8.30 -15.67
CA ALA A 127 9.51 7.92 -14.30
C ALA A 127 9.77 6.40 -14.18
N MET A 128 9.08 5.57 -14.96
CA MET A 128 9.34 4.13 -15.01
C MET A 128 10.72 3.76 -15.60
N GLU A 129 11.34 4.63 -16.38
CA GLU A 129 12.71 4.44 -16.90
C GLU A 129 13.77 4.53 -15.78
N LEU A 130 13.45 5.16 -14.64
CA LEU A 130 14.32 5.24 -13.47
C LEU A 130 14.25 3.97 -12.60
N VAL A 131 13.19 3.15 -12.74
CA VAL A 131 12.94 1.99 -11.88
C VAL A 131 14.05 0.95 -11.92
N PRO A 132 14.68 0.59 -13.07
CA PRO A 132 15.79 -0.36 -13.09
C PRO A 132 16.96 0.09 -12.22
N GLY A 133 17.42 1.34 -12.32
CA GLY A 133 18.50 1.87 -11.49
C GLY A 133 18.13 1.90 -10.00
N LEU A 134 16.88 2.26 -9.68
CA LEU A 134 16.40 2.21 -8.30
C LEU A 134 16.33 0.78 -7.78
N GLN A 135 15.98 -0.21 -8.62
CA GLN A 135 15.98 -1.62 -8.26
C GLN A 135 17.40 -2.13 -7.95
N GLU A 136 18.41 -1.73 -8.71
CA GLU A 136 19.80 -2.09 -8.44
C GLU A 136 20.24 -1.62 -7.06
N VAL A 137 19.98 -0.36 -6.71
CA VAL A 137 20.25 0.18 -5.36
C VAL A 137 19.49 -0.57 -4.27
N CYS A 138 18.25 -0.95 -4.53
CA CYS A 138 17.43 -1.74 -3.61
C CYS A 138 17.97 -3.16 -3.42
N ASP A 139 18.40 -3.82 -4.51
CA ASP A 139 18.93 -5.20 -4.47
C ASP A 139 20.22 -5.30 -3.67
N GLU A 140 21.11 -4.31 -3.75
CA GLU A 140 22.33 -4.23 -2.94
C GLU A 140 22.03 -4.27 -1.43
N ASN A 141 20.84 -3.84 -1.03
CA ASN A 141 20.41 -3.72 0.36
C ASN A 141 19.28 -4.69 0.74
N ASP A 142 18.97 -5.68 -0.11
CA ASP A 142 17.88 -6.65 0.07
C ASP A 142 16.52 -5.98 0.34
N VAL A 143 16.25 -4.85 -0.31
CA VAL A 143 15.00 -4.11 -0.27
C VAL A 143 14.14 -4.50 -1.46
N GLU A 144 12.88 -4.86 -1.23
CA GLU A 144 11.94 -5.10 -2.32
C GLU A 144 11.26 -3.80 -2.75
N LEU A 145 11.19 -3.60 -4.06
CA LEU A 145 10.61 -2.41 -4.66
C LEU A 145 9.24 -2.70 -5.28
N GLY A 146 8.32 -1.78 -5.10
CA GLY A 146 7.04 -1.76 -5.80
C GLY A 146 6.70 -0.37 -6.29
N VAL A 147 6.09 -0.28 -7.48
CA VAL A 147 5.61 0.98 -8.05
C VAL A 147 4.16 0.83 -8.47
N GLY A 148 3.30 1.71 -7.98
CA GLY A 148 1.88 1.69 -8.26
C GLY A 148 1.34 3.04 -8.71
N VAL A 149 0.23 2.99 -9.45
CA VAL A 149 -0.52 4.17 -9.89
C VAL A 149 -2.00 3.99 -9.61
N PRO A 150 -2.78 5.06 -9.41
CA PRO A 150 -4.20 4.98 -9.14
C PRO A 150 -5.01 4.51 -10.36
N VAL A 151 -6.06 3.76 -10.09
CA VAL A 151 -7.13 3.39 -11.04
C VAL A 151 -8.45 4.02 -10.62
N ILE A 152 -8.79 3.94 -9.32
CA ILE A 152 -9.92 4.63 -8.69
C ILE A 152 -9.38 5.34 -7.45
N ALA A 153 -9.28 6.66 -7.49
CA ALA A 153 -8.75 7.49 -6.42
C ALA A 153 -9.26 8.93 -6.53
N SER A 154 -9.06 9.70 -5.48
CA SER A 154 -9.36 11.14 -5.48
C SER A 154 -8.32 11.94 -6.29
N ASP A 155 -7.07 11.44 -6.36
CA ASP A 155 -5.99 12.03 -7.14
C ASP A 155 -5.46 10.98 -8.12
N HIS A 156 -5.59 11.24 -9.43
CA HIS A 156 -5.09 10.38 -10.51
C HIS A 156 -3.70 10.78 -11.00
N GLU A 157 -3.15 11.87 -10.51
CA GLU A 157 -1.79 12.31 -10.77
C GLU A 157 -0.88 11.95 -9.58
N MET A 158 -0.92 10.66 -9.20
CA MET A 158 -0.12 10.13 -8.11
C MET A 158 0.63 8.89 -8.56
N MET A 159 1.86 8.75 -8.09
CA MET A 159 2.68 7.54 -8.20
C MET A 159 3.17 7.17 -6.82
N ARG A 160 2.90 5.94 -6.40
CA ARG A 160 3.35 5.41 -5.10
C ARG A 160 4.51 4.47 -5.29
N ILE A 161 5.61 4.72 -4.57
CA ILE A 161 6.76 3.83 -4.48
C ILE A 161 6.73 3.15 -3.12
N LEU A 162 6.83 1.82 -3.14
CA LEU A 162 6.84 0.97 -1.95
C LEU A 162 8.22 0.35 -1.79
N TYR A 163 8.86 0.59 -0.66
CA TYR A 163 10.08 -0.09 -0.23
C TYR A 163 9.71 -1.04 0.89
N ARG A 164 10.05 -2.34 0.76
CA ARG A 164 9.66 -3.37 1.72
C ARG A 164 10.90 -3.96 2.37
N PHE A 165 10.87 -4.02 3.69
CA PHE A 165 11.99 -4.45 4.55
C PHE A 165 11.57 -5.62 5.42
N LYS A 166 12.53 -6.46 5.83
CA LYS A 166 12.29 -7.62 6.69
C LYS A 166 11.71 -7.22 8.05
N ASP A 167 12.31 -6.21 8.68
CA ASP A 167 11.96 -5.68 9.99
C ASP A 167 12.47 -4.24 10.17
N LEU A 168 12.25 -3.62 11.33
CA LEU A 168 12.70 -2.25 11.64
C LEU A 168 14.23 -2.10 11.66
N LYS A 169 14.96 -3.13 12.10
CA LYS A 169 16.42 -3.10 12.10
C LYS A 169 16.96 -3.06 10.68
N HIS A 170 16.42 -3.91 9.82
CA HIS A 170 16.75 -3.91 8.39
C HIS A 170 16.36 -2.60 7.73
N TRP A 171 15.17 -2.06 8.03
CA TRP A 171 14.75 -0.74 7.52
C TRP A 171 15.77 0.34 7.86
N GLY A 172 16.22 0.44 9.11
CA GLY A 172 17.23 1.43 9.53
C GLY A 172 18.54 1.27 8.77
N SER A 173 19.15 0.09 8.80
CA SER A 173 20.45 -0.14 8.16
C SER A 173 20.42 0.02 6.63
N ALA A 174 19.37 -0.47 5.98
CA ALA A 174 19.21 -0.34 4.54
C ALA A 174 18.93 1.12 4.13
N THR A 175 18.16 1.86 4.93
CA THR A 175 17.89 3.28 4.66
C THR A 175 19.17 4.11 4.71
N ASP A 176 20.01 3.90 5.74
CA ASP A 176 21.30 4.58 5.85
C ASP A 176 22.21 4.26 4.65
N ALA A 177 22.26 3.00 4.22
CA ALA A 177 23.06 2.58 3.08
C ALA A 177 22.54 3.16 1.74
N VAL A 178 21.22 3.15 1.53
CA VAL A 178 20.58 3.72 0.33
C VAL A 178 20.83 5.23 0.25
N ILE A 179 20.69 5.96 1.36
CA ILE A 179 20.94 7.42 1.38
C ILE A 179 22.41 7.74 1.10
N ALA A 180 23.35 6.88 1.53
CA ALA A 180 24.75 7.06 1.25
C ALA A 180 25.20 6.67 -0.17
N ASN A 181 24.31 6.03 -0.95
CA ASN A 181 24.61 5.61 -2.32
C ASN A 181 24.50 6.81 -3.29
N PRO A 182 25.59 7.19 -4.01
CA PRO A 182 25.54 8.32 -4.92
C PRO A 182 24.54 8.14 -6.08
N ASN A 183 24.38 6.92 -6.58
CA ASN A 183 23.42 6.62 -7.65
C ASN A 183 21.97 6.89 -7.18
N PHE A 184 21.68 6.68 -5.90
CA PHE A 184 20.36 6.99 -5.34
C PHE A 184 20.06 8.50 -5.39
N SER A 185 21.04 9.34 -5.08
CA SER A 185 20.86 10.79 -5.15
C SER A 185 20.58 11.26 -6.58
N GLU A 186 21.29 10.74 -7.57
CA GLU A 186 21.05 11.05 -8.99
C GLU A 186 19.65 10.62 -9.45
N LEU A 187 19.18 9.45 -9.01
CA LEU A 187 17.84 8.95 -9.29
C LEU A 187 16.75 9.83 -8.64
N VAL A 188 16.96 10.27 -7.40
CA VAL A 188 16.05 11.20 -6.70
C VAL A 188 15.97 12.53 -7.41
N ASP A 189 17.10 13.09 -7.83
CA ASP A 189 17.15 14.36 -8.57
C ASP A 189 16.39 14.22 -9.90
N ALA A 190 16.64 13.15 -10.66
CA ALA A 190 15.92 12.87 -11.89
C ALA A 190 14.40 12.65 -11.67
N ALA A 191 14.01 12.03 -10.56
CA ALA A 191 12.59 11.87 -10.21
C ALA A 191 11.92 13.20 -9.84
N ASN A 192 12.65 14.12 -9.19
CA ASN A 192 12.15 15.45 -8.82
C ASN A 192 11.90 16.36 -10.03
N GLU A 193 12.56 16.12 -11.16
CA GLU A 193 12.27 16.76 -12.45
C GLU A 193 10.89 16.33 -13.03
N LEU A 194 10.41 15.16 -12.63
CA LEU A 194 9.20 14.54 -13.18
C LEU A 194 7.97 14.70 -12.28
N GLY A 195 8.17 14.79 -10.97
CA GLY A 195 7.12 14.86 -9.97
C GLY A 195 7.63 15.41 -8.64
N THR A 196 6.71 15.60 -7.69
CA THR A 196 7.01 16.17 -6.38
C THR A 196 6.62 15.17 -5.29
N LEU A 197 7.53 14.87 -4.36
CA LEU A 197 7.25 14.08 -3.17
C LEU A 197 6.24 14.81 -2.27
N LYS A 198 5.21 14.09 -1.80
CA LYS A 198 4.15 14.62 -0.91
C LYS A 198 4.45 14.33 0.56
#